data_54643333963790786c5787ef3e887495
#
_entry.id   54643333963790786c5787ef3e887495
#
_cell.length_a   1.000
_cell.length_b   1.000
_cell.length_c   1.000
_cell.angle_alpha   90.00
_cell.angle_beta   90.00
_cell.angle_gamma   90.00
#
_symmetry.space_group_name_H-M   'P 1'
#
loop_
_entity.id
_entity.type
_entity.pdbx_description
1 polymer ?
#
loop_
_entity_poly.entity_id
_entity_poly.type
_entity_poly.pdbx_seq_one_letter_code
_entity_poly.pdbx_strand_id
1 'polypeptide(L)'
;VTTQLERTLQTEILYRLARYPVVACAVPNGIWLPAHNENERAVVARLMARMKSDGMLTPGAPDLVIMGEKRAVCVELKRPVSRDLFGRKPRGRLSPEQRAFRDRCVDCGVEYLVAECWEDIEAVLPELY
;
A
#
# COMPACT_ATOMS: atom_id res chain seq x y z
N VAL A 1 3.51 8.76 -1.53
CA VAL A 1 4.00 9.08 -0.18
C VAL A 1 2.97 8.63 0.84
N THR A 2 3.37 7.72 1.71
CA THR A 2 2.52 7.18 2.77
C THR A 2 2.39 8.22 3.90
N THR A 3 1.16 8.54 4.28
CA THR A 3 0.93 9.46 5.40
C THR A 3 1.23 8.78 6.74
N GLN A 4 1.37 9.59 7.80
CA GLN A 4 1.58 9.05 9.16
C GLN A 4 0.43 8.14 9.60
N LEU A 5 -0.80 8.46 9.24
CA LEU A 5 -1.98 7.64 9.56
C LEU A 5 -1.95 6.30 8.81
N GLU A 6 -1.55 6.31 7.55
CA GLU A 6 -1.41 5.09 6.75
C GLU A 6 -0.29 4.20 7.30
N ARG A 7 0.83 4.78 7.75
CA ARG A 7 1.91 4.04 8.41
C ARG A 7 1.45 3.37 9.70
N THR A 8 0.67 4.08 10.51
CA THR A 8 0.11 3.53 11.74
C THR A 8 -0.83 2.37 11.44
N LEU A 9 -1.68 2.52 10.44
CA LEU A 9 -2.58 1.48 9.97
C LEU A 9 -1.78 0.27 9.45
N GLN A 10 -0.76 0.50 8.64
CA GLN A 10 0.10 -0.57 8.13
C GLN A 10 0.75 -1.36 9.25
N THR A 11 1.31 -0.68 10.24
CA THR A 11 1.96 -1.31 11.41
C THR A 11 0.96 -2.14 12.19
N GLU A 12 -0.23 -1.62 12.44
CA GLU A 12 -1.30 -2.34 13.14
C GLU A 12 -1.71 -3.60 12.39
N ILE A 13 -1.92 -3.49 11.09
CA ILE A 13 -2.31 -4.63 10.24
C ILE A 13 -1.25 -5.72 10.26
N LEU A 14 0.01 -5.36 10.06
CA LEU A 14 1.11 -6.33 10.10
C LEU A 14 1.22 -7.03 11.45
N TYR A 15 1.03 -6.30 12.54
CA TYR A 15 1.03 -6.85 13.89
C TYR A 15 -0.10 -7.88 14.09
N ARG A 16 -1.29 -7.57 13.59
CA ARG A 16 -2.44 -8.48 13.68
C ARG A 16 -2.26 -9.70 12.79
N LEU A 17 -1.76 -9.52 11.57
CA LEU A 17 -1.55 -10.61 10.61
C LEU A 17 -0.55 -11.66 11.10
N ALA A 18 0.37 -11.30 11.98
CA ALA A 18 1.32 -12.23 12.57
C ALA A 18 0.65 -13.40 13.34
N ARG A 19 -0.62 -13.29 13.68
CA ARG A 19 -1.40 -14.31 14.38
C ARG A 19 -2.21 -15.21 13.45
N TYR A 20 -2.17 -14.95 12.16
CA TYR A 20 -2.91 -15.71 11.15
C TYR A 20 -1.94 -16.58 10.33
N PRO A 21 -2.45 -17.68 9.73
CA PRO A 21 -1.61 -18.58 8.91
C PRO A 21 -1.35 -17.99 7.51
N VAL A 22 -0.82 -16.79 7.46
CA VAL A 22 -0.48 -16.06 6.24
C VAL A 22 0.91 -15.46 6.37
N VAL A 23 1.53 -15.18 5.24
CA VAL A 23 2.77 -14.41 5.17
C VAL A 23 2.42 -13.04 4.63
N ALA A 24 2.78 -12.00 5.34
CA ALA A 24 2.54 -10.62 4.93
C ALA A 24 3.86 -9.86 4.85
N CYS A 25 4.01 -9.07 3.81
CA CYS A 25 5.15 -8.20 3.64
C CYS A 25 4.74 -6.82 3.15
N ALA A 26 5.40 -5.81 3.68
CA ALA A 26 5.28 -4.46 3.17
C ALA A 26 6.09 -4.32 1.88
N VAL A 27 5.53 -3.58 0.93
CA VAL A 27 6.19 -3.26 -0.34
C VAL A 27 6.65 -1.81 -0.28
N PRO A 28 7.95 -1.53 -0.42
CA PRO A 28 8.42 -0.16 -0.44
C PRO A 28 7.98 0.55 -1.72
N ASN A 29 7.12 1.55 -1.57
CA ASN A 29 6.64 2.42 -2.65
C ASN A 29 7.40 3.73 -2.74
N GLY A 30 8.27 3.97 -1.81
CA GLY A 30 9.11 5.13 -1.68
C GLY A 30 9.78 5.09 -0.33
N ILE A 31 10.95 5.69 -0.25
CA ILE A 31 11.67 5.85 1.00
C ILE A 31 11.57 7.31 1.39
N TRP A 32 11.02 7.56 2.57
CA TRP A 32 11.11 8.89 3.15
C TRP A 32 12.45 9.00 3.86
N LEU A 33 13.32 9.81 3.31
CA LEU A 33 14.59 10.17 3.95
C LEU A 33 14.52 11.64 4.36
N PRO A 34 14.83 11.96 5.62
CA PRO A 34 14.84 13.35 6.06
C PRO A 34 15.91 14.13 5.29
N ALA A 35 15.53 15.24 4.69
CA ALA A 35 16.42 16.14 3.98
C ALA A 35 16.24 17.54 4.57
N HIS A 36 17.30 18.08 5.15
CA HIS A 36 17.26 19.35 5.88
C HIS A 36 17.73 20.54 5.04
N ASN A 37 18.35 20.28 3.89
CA ASN A 37 18.85 21.32 2.98
C ASN A 37 18.75 20.85 1.51
N GLU A 38 19.05 21.76 0.58
CA GLU A 38 18.97 21.46 -0.85
C GLU A 38 19.93 20.37 -1.30
N ASN A 39 21.14 20.30 -0.73
CA ASN A 39 22.11 19.28 -1.07
C ASN A 39 21.61 17.88 -0.67
N GLU A 40 21.06 17.75 0.51
CA GLU A 40 20.47 16.49 0.96
C GLU A 40 19.25 16.11 0.12
N ARG A 41 18.40 17.07 -0.24
CA ARG A 41 17.26 16.82 -1.15
C ARG A 41 17.71 16.31 -2.52
N ALA A 42 18.79 16.90 -3.05
CA ALA A 42 19.35 16.45 -4.32
C ALA A 42 19.89 15.01 -4.24
N VAL A 43 20.53 14.64 -3.13
CA VAL A 43 21.02 13.28 -2.89
C VAL A 43 19.84 12.30 -2.80
N VAL A 44 18.80 12.64 -2.02
CA VAL A 44 17.59 11.81 -1.90
C VAL A 44 16.91 11.65 -3.25
N ALA A 45 16.75 12.72 -4.02
CA ALA A 45 16.13 12.67 -5.34
C ALA A 45 16.87 11.74 -6.30
N ARG A 46 18.21 11.79 -6.30
CA ARG A 46 19.05 10.90 -7.13
C ARG A 46 18.95 9.45 -6.68
N LEU A 47 18.94 9.19 -5.37
CA LEU A 47 18.76 7.85 -4.83
C LEU A 47 17.42 7.26 -5.24
N MET A 48 16.33 8.02 -5.10
CA MET A 48 15.00 7.59 -5.48
C MET A 48 14.90 7.30 -6.98
N ALA A 49 15.48 8.18 -7.82
CA ALA A 49 15.51 7.98 -9.25
C ALA A 49 16.28 6.70 -9.64
N ARG A 50 17.40 6.44 -8.98
CA ARG A 50 18.19 5.23 -9.19
C ARG A 50 17.43 3.97 -8.76
N MET A 51 16.81 3.98 -7.59
CA MET A 51 16.01 2.85 -7.11
C MET A 51 14.86 2.53 -8.06
N LYS A 52 14.22 3.57 -8.61
CA LYS A 52 13.17 3.42 -9.61
C LYS A 52 13.70 2.84 -10.92
N SER A 53 14.84 3.35 -11.39
CA SER A 53 15.52 2.86 -12.60
C SER A 53 15.98 1.41 -12.45
N ASP A 54 16.46 1.02 -11.27
CA ASP A 54 16.92 -0.34 -10.99
C ASP A 54 15.76 -1.32 -10.72
N GLY A 55 14.51 -0.86 -10.78
CA GLY A 55 13.34 -1.69 -10.54
C GLY A 55 13.05 -1.99 -9.07
N MET A 56 13.75 -1.34 -8.14
CA MET A 56 13.52 -1.52 -6.70
C MET A 56 12.23 -0.85 -6.22
N LEU A 57 11.77 0.17 -6.96
CA LEU A 57 10.50 0.82 -6.72
C LEU A 57 9.62 0.67 -7.95
N THR A 58 8.43 0.13 -7.75
CA THR A 58 7.45 -0.05 -8.82
C THR A 58 6.35 1.00 -8.67
N PRO A 59 6.17 1.91 -9.62
CA PRO A 59 5.09 2.89 -9.54
C PRO A 59 3.73 2.22 -9.39
N GLY A 60 2.96 2.67 -8.40
CA GLY A 60 1.63 2.15 -8.13
C GLY A 60 1.58 0.80 -7.43
N ALA A 61 2.73 0.24 -7.02
CA ALA A 61 2.75 -1.00 -6.26
C ALA A 61 1.95 -0.86 -4.96
N PRO A 62 1.29 -1.95 -4.50
CA PRO A 62 0.49 -1.92 -3.27
C PRO A 62 1.37 -1.71 -2.03
N ASP A 63 0.76 -1.32 -0.93
CA ASP A 63 1.46 -1.16 0.35
C ASP A 63 1.86 -2.50 0.98
N LEU A 64 1.02 -3.50 0.81
CA LEU A 64 1.20 -4.83 1.39
C LEU A 64 0.89 -5.92 0.37
N VAL A 65 1.54 -7.06 0.55
CA VAL A 65 1.14 -8.32 -0.07
C VAL A 65 0.90 -9.33 1.06
N ILE A 66 -0.25 -9.97 1.04
CA ILE A 66 -0.62 -11.01 2.00
C ILE A 66 -0.77 -12.31 1.23
N MET A 67 -0.05 -13.32 1.64
CA MET A 67 0.00 -14.62 0.96
C MET A 67 -0.46 -15.71 1.92
N GLY A 68 -1.49 -16.45 1.53
CA GLY A 68 -1.94 -17.64 2.21
C GLY A 68 -1.70 -18.88 1.36
N GLU A 69 -2.08 -20.03 1.87
CA GLU A 69 -1.92 -21.31 1.15
C GLU A 69 -2.73 -21.34 -0.15
N LYS A 70 -3.91 -20.73 -0.16
CA LYS A 70 -4.81 -20.77 -1.32
C LYS A 70 -4.61 -19.61 -2.28
N ARG A 71 -4.41 -18.40 -1.74
CA ARG A 71 -4.38 -17.16 -2.54
C ARG A 71 -3.44 -16.14 -1.93
N ALA A 72 -3.10 -15.17 -2.76
CA ALA A 72 -2.44 -13.94 -2.36
C ALA A 72 -3.31 -12.74 -2.71
N VAL A 73 -3.19 -11.68 -1.96
CA VAL A 73 -3.87 -10.42 -2.20
C VAL A 73 -2.89 -9.26 -2.09
N CYS A 74 -2.98 -8.34 -3.05
CA CYS A 74 -2.28 -7.06 -3.00
C CYS A 74 -3.18 -6.05 -2.29
N VAL A 75 -2.66 -5.36 -1.31
CA VAL A 75 -3.44 -4.44 -0.47
C VAL A 75 -2.88 -3.03 -0.57
N GLU A 76 -3.71 -2.12 -1.02
CA GLU A 76 -3.45 -0.68 -0.97
C GLU A 76 -4.18 -0.10 0.24
N LEU A 77 -3.44 0.59 1.10
CA LEU A 77 -4.00 1.21 2.30
C LEU A 77 -4.40 2.66 1.99
N LYS A 78 -5.61 3.01 2.34
CA LYS A 78 -6.10 4.38 2.27
C LYS A 78 -6.61 4.79 3.64
N ARG A 79 -6.30 6.01 4.05
CA ARG A 79 -6.87 6.54 5.29
C ARG A 79 -8.38 6.70 5.14
N PRO A 80 -9.15 6.46 6.19
CA PRO A 80 -10.56 6.82 6.20
C PRO A 80 -10.69 8.31 5.94
N VAL A 81 -11.50 8.69 4.96
CA VAL A 81 -11.75 10.10 4.68
C VAL A 81 -12.98 10.52 5.46
N SER A 82 -12.87 11.60 6.26
CA SER A 82 -14.01 12.21 6.91
C SER A 82 -14.99 12.71 5.84
N ARG A 83 -16.29 12.60 6.15
CA ARG A 83 -17.34 13.16 5.29
C ARG A 83 -17.12 14.66 5.12
N ASP A 84 -17.35 15.17 3.92
CA ASP A 84 -17.35 16.61 3.70
C ASP A 84 -18.54 17.28 4.43
N LEU A 85 -18.62 18.59 4.36
CA LEU A 85 -19.71 19.37 4.98
C LEU A 85 -21.10 18.99 4.48
N PHE A 86 -21.19 18.30 3.34
CA PHE A 86 -22.44 17.84 2.73
C PHE A 86 -22.71 16.36 2.95
N GLY A 87 -21.94 15.70 3.82
CA GLY A 87 -22.09 14.29 4.11
C GLY A 87 -21.59 13.36 3.01
N ARG A 88 -20.94 13.90 1.99
CA ARG A 88 -20.33 13.10 0.92
C ARG A 88 -19.02 12.51 1.41
N LYS A 89 -18.90 11.20 1.28
CA LYS A 89 -17.63 10.50 1.55
C LYS A 89 -16.75 10.63 0.30
N PRO A 90 -15.66 11.42 0.33
CA PRO A 90 -14.73 11.40 -0.80
C PRO A 90 -14.16 9.99 -0.87
N ARG A 91 -14.31 9.33 -2.01
CA ARG A 91 -13.65 8.05 -2.23
C ARG A 91 -12.14 8.27 -2.23
N GLY A 92 -11.41 7.51 -1.42
CA GLY A 92 -9.96 7.44 -1.50
C GLY A 92 -9.60 7.07 -2.94
N ARG A 93 -9.13 8.04 -3.70
CA ARG A 93 -8.82 7.82 -5.11
C ARG A 93 -7.48 7.14 -5.24
N LEU A 94 -7.46 6.06 -6.00
CA LEU A 94 -6.22 5.51 -6.49
C LEU A 94 -5.58 6.50 -7.46
N SER A 95 -4.26 6.65 -7.38
CA SER A 95 -3.51 7.40 -8.39
C SER A 95 -3.61 6.69 -9.75
N PRO A 96 -3.28 7.37 -10.87
CA PRO A 96 -3.23 6.71 -12.17
C PRO A 96 -2.33 5.47 -12.19
N GLU A 97 -1.19 5.54 -11.52
CA GLU A 97 -0.24 4.41 -11.41
C GLU A 97 -0.82 3.27 -10.60
N GLN A 98 -1.52 3.56 -9.51
CA GLN A 98 -2.19 2.55 -8.68
C GLN A 98 -3.33 1.88 -9.46
N ARG A 99 -4.09 2.64 -10.23
CA ARG A 99 -5.13 2.08 -11.09
C ARG A 99 -4.56 1.15 -12.16
N ALA A 100 -3.47 1.56 -12.79
CA ALA A 100 -2.79 0.73 -13.79
C ALA A 100 -2.28 -0.58 -13.17
N PHE A 101 -1.71 -0.52 -11.98
CA PHE A 101 -1.26 -1.69 -11.25
C PHE A 101 -2.44 -2.61 -10.90
N ARG A 102 -3.53 -2.05 -10.37
CA ARG A 102 -4.76 -2.81 -10.08
C ARG A 102 -5.30 -3.51 -11.31
N ASP A 103 -5.40 -2.80 -12.44
CA ASP A 103 -5.94 -3.35 -13.67
C ASP A 103 -5.07 -4.51 -14.17
N ARG A 104 -3.76 -4.40 -14.03
CA ARG A 104 -2.85 -5.51 -14.34
C ARG A 104 -3.02 -6.70 -13.40
N CYS A 105 -3.25 -6.46 -12.12
CA CYS A 105 -3.59 -7.52 -11.17
C CYS A 105 -4.84 -8.27 -11.62
N VAL A 106 -5.89 -7.54 -11.96
CA VAL A 106 -7.15 -8.13 -12.46
C VAL A 106 -6.91 -8.97 -13.70
N ASP A 107 -6.17 -8.46 -14.68
CA ASP A 107 -5.85 -9.18 -15.91
C ASP A 107 -5.05 -10.47 -15.67
N CYS A 108 -4.23 -10.48 -14.63
CA CYS A 108 -3.43 -11.67 -14.25
C CYS A 108 -4.14 -12.59 -13.24
N GLY A 109 -5.36 -12.27 -12.82
CA GLY A 109 -6.09 -13.05 -11.83
C GLY A 109 -5.57 -12.88 -10.39
N VAL A 110 -4.85 -11.80 -10.11
CA VAL A 110 -4.38 -11.46 -8.77
C VAL A 110 -5.39 -10.53 -8.10
N GLU A 111 -5.79 -10.87 -6.88
CA GLU A 111 -6.73 -10.05 -6.12
C GLU A 111 -6.07 -8.75 -5.66
N TYR A 112 -6.79 -7.65 -5.78
CA TYR A 112 -6.36 -6.33 -5.35
C TYR A 112 -7.43 -5.73 -4.43
N LEU A 113 -7.02 -5.38 -3.22
CA LEU A 113 -7.90 -4.83 -2.18
C LEU A 113 -7.47 -3.42 -1.82
N VAL A 114 -8.41 -2.51 -1.75
CA VAL A 114 -8.21 -1.20 -1.11
C VAL A 114 -8.79 -1.28 0.28
N ALA A 115 -7.96 -1.14 1.31
CA ALA A 115 -8.35 -1.26 2.70
C ALA A 115 -8.21 0.07 3.44
N GLU A 116 -9.23 0.44 4.19
CA GLU A 116 -9.24 1.63 5.05
C GLU A 116 -9.10 1.29 6.54
N CYS A 117 -9.33 0.03 6.90
CA CYS A 117 -9.31 -0.46 8.28
C CYS A 117 -8.97 -1.95 8.33
N TRP A 118 -8.71 -2.45 9.55
CA TRP A 118 -8.44 -3.87 9.78
C TRP A 118 -9.57 -4.77 9.28
N GLU A 119 -10.81 -4.36 9.48
CA GLU A 119 -12.00 -5.15 9.13
C GLU A 119 -12.05 -5.47 7.63
N ASP A 120 -11.54 -4.59 6.79
CA ASP A 120 -11.45 -4.84 5.34
C ASP A 120 -10.49 -6.00 5.03
N ILE A 121 -9.39 -6.09 5.78
CA ILE A 121 -8.42 -7.19 5.68
C ILE A 121 -9.02 -8.48 6.24
N GLU A 122 -9.60 -8.40 7.44
CA GLU A 122 -10.19 -9.55 8.12
C GLU A 122 -11.24 -10.26 7.27
N ALA A 123 -12.02 -9.49 6.52
CA ALA A 123 -13.07 -10.01 5.65
C ALA A 123 -12.55 -10.93 4.53
N VAL A 124 -11.33 -10.71 4.04
CA VAL A 124 -10.74 -11.51 2.95
C VAL A 124 -9.82 -12.63 3.45
N LEU A 125 -9.38 -12.58 4.70
CA LEU A 125 -8.44 -13.57 5.25
C LEU A 125 -8.90 -15.02 5.08
N PRO A 126 -10.17 -15.40 5.36
CA PRO A 126 -10.60 -16.79 5.22
C PRO A 126 -10.45 -17.36 3.80
N GLU A 127 -10.41 -16.52 2.79
CA GLU A 127 -10.23 -16.93 1.40
C GLU A 127 -8.77 -17.24 1.05
N LEU A 128 -7.83 -16.81 1.90
CA LEU A 128 -6.40 -16.92 1.62
C LEU A 128 -5.80 -18.22 2.15
N TYR A 129 -6.37 -18.82 3.18
CA TYR A 129 -5.82 -20.02 3.82
C TYR A 129 -6.84 -21.14 4.03
#